data_8c10baaa722fb79864f86a43e43fd37f
#
_entry.id   8c10baaa722fb79864f86a43e43fd37f
#
_cell.length_a   1.000
_cell.length_b   1.000
_cell.length_c   1.000
_cell.angle_alpha   90.00
_cell.angle_beta   90.00
_cell.angle_gamma   90.00
#
_symmetry.space_group_name_H-M   'P 1'
#
loop_
_entity.id
_entity.type
_entity.pdbx_description
1 polymer ?
#
loop_
_entity_poly.entity_id
_entity_poly.type
_entity_poly.pdbx_seq_one_letter_code
_entity_poly.pdbx_strand_id
1 'polypeptide(L)'
;MPRFTHLIVLLGLTALLSACAGRPIDIPPPEAFADLSAKRQLEQVPFYAQDAYQCGPAALAMVLNHRGKPATPEALKDRVYIPERKGTLQVELVSAGRERDLLVYPVAGKLESVMAEVDAGNPVLVMQNLAFNWLPQWHYAVVIGYDLASKEMIVHSGLNEAQREPFKVFLRTWQRADR
;
A
#
# COMPACT_ATOMS: atom_id res chain seq x y z
N MET A 1 16.67 -51.48 -12.44
CA MET A 1 17.13 -50.31 -11.65
C MET A 1 16.81 -48.93 -12.26
N PRO A 2 16.72 -48.69 -13.58
CA PRO A 2 16.44 -47.33 -14.11
C PRO A 2 15.05 -46.76 -13.78
N ARG A 3 14.02 -47.59 -13.62
CA ARG A 3 12.64 -47.12 -13.34
C ARG A 3 12.46 -46.43 -11.97
N PHE A 4 13.21 -46.85 -10.96
CA PHE A 4 13.16 -46.26 -9.63
C PHE A 4 13.78 -44.86 -9.59
N THR A 5 14.86 -44.65 -10.33
CA THR A 5 15.56 -43.34 -10.43
C THR A 5 14.67 -42.28 -11.11
N HIS A 6 13.94 -42.69 -12.17
CA HIS A 6 12.99 -41.77 -12.84
C HIS A 6 11.81 -41.38 -11.95
N LEU A 7 11.32 -42.30 -11.11
CA LEU A 7 10.23 -42.00 -10.17
C LEU A 7 10.65 -41.01 -9.09
N ILE A 8 11.87 -41.17 -8.55
CA ILE A 8 12.43 -40.24 -7.53
C ILE A 8 12.67 -38.85 -8.13
N VAL A 9 13.18 -38.76 -9.36
CA VAL A 9 13.38 -37.49 -10.06
C VAL A 9 12.05 -36.81 -10.37
N LEU A 10 11.02 -37.54 -10.77
CA LEU A 10 9.68 -36.99 -11.01
C LEU A 10 9.05 -36.47 -9.71
N LEU A 11 9.14 -37.23 -8.60
CA LEU A 11 8.64 -36.79 -7.29
C LEU A 11 9.41 -35.57 -6.78
N GLY A 12 10.71 -35.49 -6.99
CA GLY A 12 11.52 -34.31 -6.64
C GLY A 12 11.13 -33.08 -7.45
N LEU A 13 10.85 -33.25 -8.75
CA LEU A 13 10.45 -32.14 -9.62
C LEU A 13 9.05 -31.62 -9.28
N THR A 14 8.10 -32.49 -8.91
CA THR A 14 6.76 -32.08 -8.47
C THR A 14 6.78 -31.39 -7.10
N ALA A 15 7.67 -31.79 -6.18
CA ALA A 15 7.85 -31.13 -4.90
C ALA A 15 8.46 -29.72 -5.06
N LEU A 16 9.36 -29.51 -6.01
CA LEU A 16 9.94 -28.21 -6.32
C LEU A 16 8.91 -27.25 -6.96
N LEU A 17 7.98 -27.74 -7.75
CA LEU A 17 6.90 -26.94 -8.35
C LEU A 17 5.86 -26.48 -7.32
N SER A 18 5.60 -27.25 -6.28
CA SER A 18 4.68 -26.88 -5.20
C SER A 18 5.26 -25.83 -4.25
N ALA A 19 6.56 -25.67 -4.16
CA ALA A 19 7.21 -24.66 -3.32
C ALA A 19 7.02 -23.23 -3.82
N CYS A 20 6.62 -23.03 -5.08
CA CYS A 20 6.34 -21.72 -5.66
C CYS A 20 4.90 -21.24 -5.47
N ALA A 21 4.02 -22.02 -4.81
CA ALA A 21 2.67 -21.59 -4.49
C ALA A 21 2.73 -20.47 -3.40
N GLY A 22 2.68 -19.23 -3.84
CA GLY A 22 2.62 -18.07 -2.95
C GLY A 22 1.44 -18.18 -1.98
N ARG A 23 1.57 -17.57 -0.79
CA ARG A 23 0.50 -17.58 0.23
C ARG A 23 -0.81 -17.05 -0.41
N PRO A 24 -1.94 -17.74 -0.25
CA PRO A 24 -3.22 -17.27 -0.75
C PRO A 24 -3.51 -15.87 -0.21
N ILE A 25 -4.00 -14.98 -1.07
CA ILE A 25 -4.49 -13.67 -0.65
C ILE A 25 -5.92 -13.87 -0.20
N ASP A 26 -6.15 -13.67 1.09
CA ASP A 26 -7.47 -13.75 1.69
C ASP A 26 -8.16 -12.38 1.55
N ILE A 27 -9.19 -12.33 0.71
CA ILE A 27 -10.06 -11.17 0.58
C ILE A 27 -11.18 -11.34 1.59
N PRO A 28 -11.43 -10.34 2.47
CA PRO A 28 -12.51 -10.43 3.43
C PRO A 28 -13.87 -10.71 2.75
N PRO A 29 -14.76 -11.48 3.41
CA PRO A 29 -16.09 -11.75 2.87
C PRO A 29 -16.94 -10.48 2.84
N PRO A 30 -18.02 -10.42 2.02
CA PRO A 30 -18.85 -9.23 1.86
C PRO A 30 -19.38 -8.64 3.17
N GLU A 31 -19.63 -9.47 4.16
CA GLU A 31 -20.11 -9.07 5.50
C GLU A 31 -19.14 -8.17 6.24
N ALA A 32 -17.83 -8.28 5.96
CA ALA A 32 -16.81 -7.42 6.53
C ALA A 32 -16.91 -5.95 6.07
N PHE A 33 -17.68 -5.70 5.03
CA PHE A 33 -17.89 -4.37 4.43
C PHE A 33 -19.33 -3.88 4.59
N ALA A 34 -20.17 -4.54 5.40
CA ALA A 34 -21.60 -4.27 5.50
C ALA A 34 -21.93 -2.83 5.95
N ASP A 35 -21.08 -2.24 6.79
CA ASP A 35 -21.24 -0.89 7.32
C ASP A 35 -20.62 0.19 6.44
N LEU A 36 -20.01 -0.18 5.31
CA LEU A 36 -19.33 0.76 4.42
C LEU A 36 -20.22 1.17 3.25
N SER A 37 -19.97 2.38 2.73
CA SER A 37 -20.56 2.83 1.47
C SER A 37 -20.19 1.86 0.34
N ALA A 38 -21.09 1.65 -0.65
CA ALA A 38 -20.80 0.78 -1.79
C ALA A 38 -19.58 1.26 -2.61
N LYS A 39 -19.34 2.57 -2.58
CA LYS A 39 -18.22 3.23 -3.24
C LYS A 39 -17.89 4.54 -2.54
N ARG A 40 -16.62 4.85 -2.42
CA ARG A 40 -16.12 6.12 -1.88
C ARG A 40 -14.90 6.57 -2.67
N GLN A 41 -14.79 7.88 -2.93
CA GLN A 41 -13.57 8.50 -3.45
C GLN A 41 -13.44 9.92 -2.88
N LEU A 42 -12.26 10.25 -2.38
CA LEU A 42 -11.92 11.54 -1.80
C LEU A 42 -11.31 12.43 -2.88
N GLU A 43 -12.16 13.08 -3.67
CA GLU A 43 -11.78 13.92 -4.82
C GLU A 43 -10.89 15.13 -4.43
N GLN A 44 -10.90 15.52 -3.15
CA GLN A 44 -10.16 16.69 -2.67
C GLN A 44 -8.74 16.35 -2.20
N VAL A 45 -8.29 15.12 -2.31
CA VAL A 45 -6.89 14.77 -2.04
C VAL A 45 -6.06 15.18 -3.25
N PRO A 46 -5.16 16.17 -3.11
CA PRO A 46 -4.35 16.60 -4.25
C PRO A 46 -3.40 15.48 -4.68
N PHE A 47 -3.10 15.41 -5.97
CA PHE A 47 -2.12 14.49 -6.51
C PHE A 47 -0.77 15.20 -6.71
N TYR A 48 0.30 14.59 -6.21
CA TYR A 48 1.69 14.96 -6.49
C TYR A 48 2.38 13.77 -7.15
N ALA A 49 2.73 13.91 -8.42
CA ALA A 49 3.50 12.91 -9.15
C ALA A 49 4.83 12.62 -8.42
N GLN A 50 5.17 11.36 -8.32
CA GLN A 50 6.31 10.92 -7.51
C GLN A 50 7.43 10.45 -8.43
N ASP A 51 8.55 11.15 -8.43
CA ASP A 51 9.79 10.66 -9.00
C ASP A 51 10.41 9.56 -8.10
N ALA A 52 11.38 8.85 -8.67
CA ALA A 52 12.12 7.82 -7.95
C ALA A 52 12.63 8.34 -6.59
N TYR A 53 12.41 7.59 -5.52
CA TYR A 53 12.81 7.86 -4.12
C TYR A 53 12.06 8.97 -3.38
N GLN A 54 11.10 9.67 -3.99
CA GLN A 54 10.34 10.75 -3.33
C GLN A 54 8.90 10.36 -2.98
N CYS A 55 8.57 9.08 -2.99
CA CYS A 55 7.21 8.60 -2.68
C CYS A 55 6.76 8.98 -1.26
N GLY A 56 7.64 8.95 -0.26
CA GLY A 56 7.30 9.33 1.12
C GLY A 56 6.91 10.80 1.26
N PRO A 57 7.77 11.77 0.88
CA PRO A 57 7.44 13.18 0.90
C PRO A 57 6.17 13.54 0.13
N ALA A 58 6.00 12.99 -1.08
CA ALA A 58 4.83 13.27 -1.91
C ALA A 58 3.54 12.70 -1.30
N ALA A 59 3.56 11.45 -0.84
CA ALA A 59 2.41 10.85 -0.16
C ALA A 59 2.01 11.61 1.10
N LEU A 60 2.99 12.04 1.90
CA LEU A 60 2.73 12.86 3.08
C LEU A 60 2.14 14.23 2.70
N ALA A 61 2.66 14.90 1.65
CA ALA A 61 2.12 16.15 1.17
C ALA A 61 0.65 16.05 0.77
N MET A 62 0.24 14.98 0.07
CA MET A 62 -1.15 14.72 -0.30
C MET A 62 -2.06 14.68 0.93
N VAL A 63 -1.68 13.91 1.95
CA VAL A 63 -2.46 13.78 3.19
C VAL A 63 -2.50 15.09 3.98
N LEU A 64 -1.37 15.79 4.12
CA LEU A 64 -1.29 17.06 4.83
C LEU A 64 -2.18 18.13 4.19
N ASN A 65 -2.10 18.30 2.88
CA ASN A 65 -2.92 19.28 2.16
C ASN A 65 -4.41 18.97 2.25
N HIS A 66 -4.80 17.69 2.15
CA HIS A 66 -6.19 17.28 2.37
C HIS A 66 -6.69 17.68 3.78
N ARG A 67 -5.81 17.66 4.77
CA ARG A 67 -6.12 18.06 6.16
C ARG A 67 -5.95 19.56 6.43
N GLY A 68 -5.82 20.40 5.39
CA GLY A 68 -5.65 21.84 5.52
C GLY A 68 -4.31 22.27 6.13
N LYS A 69 -3.30 21.42 6.07
CA LYS A 69 -1.92 21.71 6.50
C LYS A 69 -1.02 21.85 5.26
N PRO A 70 -0.88 23.05 4.68
CA PRO A 70 -0.15 23.25 3.43
C PRO A 70 1.29 22.72 3.50
N ALA A 71 1.67 21.89 2.55
CA ALA A 71 3.01 21.34 2.42
C ALA A 71 3.29 20.97 0.96
N THR A 72 4.54 21.13 0.52
CA THR A 72 5.00 20.63 -0.77
C THR A 72 5.91 19.42 -0.58
N PRO A 73 6.00 18.50 -1.57
CA PRO A 73 6.93 17.38 -1.50
C PRO A 73 8.37 17.82 -1.27
N GLU A 74 8.80 18.95 -1.89
CA GLU A 74 10.16 19.50 -1.78
C GLU A 74 10.46 19.93 -0.34
N ALA A 75 9.54 20.66 0.30
CA ALA A 75 9.70 21.10 1.69
C ALA A 75 9.70 19.92 2.69
N LEU A 76 8.99 18.84 2.37
CA LEU A 76 8.98 17.64 3.20
C LEU A 76 10.20 16.74 2.95
N LYS A 77 10.81 16.80 1.77
CA LYS A 77 11.99 16.01 1.45
C LYS A 77 13.11 16.20 2.47
N ASP A 78 13.45 17.44 2.79
CA ASP A 78 14.51 17.73 3.74
C ASP A 78 14.18 17.26 5.17
N ARG A 79 12.91 16.99 5.45
CA ARG A 79 12.43 16.57 6.76
C ARG A 79 12.30 15.06 6.93
N VAL A 80 11.91 14.33 5.87
CA VAL A 80 11.57 12.90 5.99
C VAL A 80 12.38 11.98 5.09
N TYR A 81 13.12 12.52 4.12
CA TYR A 81 13.93 11.71 3.21
C TYR A 81 15.31 11.42 3.81
N ILE A 82 15.72 10.17 3.75
CA ILE A 82 17.03 9.69 4.25
C ILE A 82 17.89 9.31 3.04
N PRO A 83 18.90 10.13 2.69
CA PRO A 83 19.73 9.91 1.48
C PRO A 83 20.41 8.55 1.44
N GLU A 84 20.97 8.09 2.56
CA GLU A 84 21.69 6.82 2.69
C GLU A 84 20.80 5.60 2.46
N ARG A 85 19.48 5.76 2.70
CA ARG A 85 18.46 4.73 2.45
C ARG A 85 17.73 4.90 1.13
N LYS A 86 17.97 6.00 0.42
CA LYS A 86 17.23 6.40 -0.79
C LYS A 86 15.72 6.29 -0.61
N GLY A 87 15.22 6.75 0.55
CA GLY A 87 13.80 6.61 0.90
C GLY A 87 13.45 7.26 2.22
N THR A 88 12.23 7.00 2.67
CA THR A 88 11.64 7.54 3.90
C THR A 88 11.26 6.39 4.83
N LEU A 89 11.48 6.53 6.13
CA LEU A 89 10.96 5.61 7.13
C LEU A 89 9.56 6.04 7.57
N GLN A 90 8.74 5.08 7.97
CA GLN A 90 7.39 5.34 8.48
C GLN A 90 7.41 6.27 9.71
N VAL A 91 8.39 6.09 10.60
CA VAL A 91 8.53 6.92 11.81
C VAL A 91 8.75 8.40 11.47
N GLU A 92 9.46 8.71 10.39
CA GLU A 92 9.68 10.08 9.93
C GLU A 92 8.37 10.71 9.43
N LEU A 93 7.55 9.95 8.69
CA LEU A 93 6.23 10.40 8.23
C LEU A 93 5.29 10.69 9.40
N VAL A 94 5.27 9.79 10.40
CA VAL A 94 4.47 9.95 11.62
C VAL A 94 4.92 11.20 12.40
N SER A 95 6.22 11.38 12.59
CA SER A 95 6.80 12.55 13.27
C SER A 95 6.41 13.84 12.56
N ALA A 96 6.63 13.91 11.26
CA ALA A 96 6.33 15.11 10.47
C ALA A 96 4.84 15.46 10.42
N GLY A 97 3.95 14.49 10.48
CA GLY A 97 2.52 14.71 10.62
C GLY A 97 2.14 15.27 12.00
N ARG A 98 2.71 14.72 13.07
CA ARG A 98 2.47 15.18 14.45
C ARG A 98 3.02 16.58 14.72
N GLU A 99 4.15 16.93 14.14
CA GLU A 99 4.72 18.29 14.19
C GLU A 99 3.80 19.35 13.56
N ARG A 100 2.80 18.93 12.81
CA ARG A 100 1.78 19.80 12.20
C ARG A 100 0.41 19.69 12.89
N ASP A 101 0.42 19.29 14.16
CA ASP A 101 -0.78 19.16 15.00
C ASP A 101 -1.82 18.18 14.46
N LEU A 102 -1.39 17.15 13.73
CA LEU A 102 -2.27 16.06 13.31
C LEU A 102 -2.21 14.90 14.30
N LEU A 103 -3.36 14.31 14.57
CA LEU A 103 -3.44 12.99 15.19
C LEU A 103 -3.03 11.94 14.16
N VAL A 104 -1.83 11.39 14.31
CA VAL A 104 -1.31 10.32 13.44
C VAL A 104 -1.25 9.02 14.21
N TYR A 105 -1.92 8.00 13.72
CA TYR A 105 -1.98 6.67 14.32
C TYR A 105 -1.91 5.57 13.24
N PRO A 106 -1.38 4.40 13.58
CA PRO A 106 -1.40 3.25 12.68
C PRO A 106 -2.81 2.69 12.58
N VAL A 107 -3.28 2.49 11.35
CA VAL A 107 -4.53 1.76 11.08
C VAL A 107 -4.28 0.26 11.20
N ALA A 108 -5.24 -0.49 11.72
CA ALA A 108 -5.13 -1.95 11.75
C ALA A 108 -4.89 -2.51 10.34
N GLY A 109 -3.99 -3.50 10.23
CA GLY A 109 -3.54 -4.08 8.95
C GLY A 109 -4.61 -4.92 8.24
N LYS A 110 -5.85 -4.42 8.16
CA LYS A 110 -7.01 -5.06 7.55
C LYS A 110 -7.61 -4.17 6.47
N LEU A 111 -8.07 -4.77 5.38
CA LEU A 111 -8.64 -4.03 4.25
C LEU A 111 -9.84 -3.19 4.65
N GLU A 112 -10.75 -3.77 5.43
CA GLU A 112 -11.94 -3.11 5.95
C GLU A 112 -11.61 -1.90 6.83
N SER A 113 -10.52 -1.95 7.59
CA SER A 113 -10.09 -0.83 8.43
C SER A 113 -9.58 0.35 7.60
N VAL A 114 -8.83 0.08 6.53
CA VAL A 114 -8.40 1.13 5.58
C VAL A 114 -9.60 1.74 4.87
N MET A 115 -10.56 0.92 4.45
CA MET A 115 -11.78 1.40 3.81
C MET A 115 -12.64 2.23 4.75
N ALA A 116 -12.75 1.85 6.03
CA ALA A 116 -13.50 2.60 7.03
C ALA A 116 -12.92 4.01 7.25
N GLU A 117 -11.60 4.15 7.27
CA GLU A 117 -10.96 5.46 7.32
C GLU A 117 -11.32 6.31 6.09
N VAL A 118 -11.23 5.72 4.90
CA VAL A 118 -11.57 6.42 3.66
C VAL A 118 -13.05 6.79 3.62
N ASP A 119 -13.94 5.92 4.08
CA ASP A 119 -15.38 6.18 4.17
C ASP A 119 -15.69 7.35 5.11
N ALA A 120 -14.93 7.44 6.22
CA ALA A 120 -14.98 8.56 7.16
C ALA A 120 -14.33 9.85 6.64
N GLY A 121 -13.78 9.87 5.43
CA GLY A 121 -13.15 11.03 4.82
C GLY A 121 -11.64 11.18 5.10
N ASN A 122 -10.98 10.14 5.58
CA ASN A 122 -9.57 10.13 5.89
C ASN A 122 -8.77 9.38 4.82
N PRO A 123 -7.92 10.04 4.02
CA PRO A 123 -7.00 9.33 3.13
C PRO A 123 -5.96 8.56 3.96
N VAL A 124 -5.63 7.35 3.54
CA VAL A 124 -4.71 6.46 4.27
C VAL A 124 -3.41 6.32 3.51
N LEU A 125 -2.30 6.71 4.14
CA LEU A 125 -0.96 6.48 3.62
C LEU A 125 -0.57 5.03 3.90
N VAL A 126 -0.20 4.29 2.86
CA VAL A 126 0.18 2.89 2.93
C VAL A 126 1.58 2.66 2.36
N MET A 127 2.29 1.69 2.93
CA MET A 127 3.53 1.18 2.36
C MET A 127 3.26 -0.12 1.63
N GLN A 128 3.76 -0.25 0.41
CA GLN A 128 3.66 -1.43 -0.44
C GLN A 128 5.05 -1.95 -0.80
N ASN A 129 5.17 -3.26 -1.01
CA ASN A 129 6.31 -3.83 -1.69
C ASN A 129 5.89 -4.26 -3.10
N LEU A 130 6.29 -3.48 -4.09
CA LEU A 130 5.89 -3.67 -5.49
C LEU A 130 6.61 -4.84 -6.18
N ALA A 131 7.66 -5.39 -5.56
CA ALA A 131 8.45 -6.48 -6.14
C ALA A 131 8.37 -7.76 -5.27
N PHE A 132 9.47 -8.46 -5.06
CA PHE A 132 9.53 -9.75 -4.36
C PHE A 132 10.02 -9.57 -2.91
N ASN A 133 9.69 -10.51 -2.02
CA ASN A 133 10.15 -10.47 -0.62
C ASN A 133 11.68 -10.53 -0.50
N TRP A 134 12.34 -11.25 -1.40
CA TRP A 134 13.81 -11.38 -1.44
C TRP A 134 14.51 -10.22 -2.17
N LEU A 135 13.77 -9.40 -2.94
CA LEU A 135 14.26 -8.18 -3.60
C LEU A 135 13.14 -7.13 -3.52
N PRO A 136 12.96 -6.47 -2.38
CA PRO A 136 11.85 -5.56 -2.18
C PRO A 136 12.03 -4.25 -2.93
N GLN A 137 10.92 -3.73 -3.45
CA GLN A 137 10.78 -2.38 -3.96
C GLN A 137 9.73 -1.65 -3.13
N TRP A 138 10.20 -0.94 -2.11
CA TRP A 138 9.36 -0.19 -1.19
C TRP A 138 8.74 1.03 -1.86
N HIS A 139 7.47 1.23 -1.64
CA HIS A 139 6.70 2.32 -2.22
C HIS A 139 5.63 2.82 -1.25
N TYR A 140 5.50 4.14 -1.14
CA TYR A 140 4.39 4.77 -0.44
C TYR A 140 3.33 5.22 -1.44
N ALA A 141 2.08 4.90 -1.14
CA ALA A 141 0.90 5.33 -1.87
C ALA A 141 -0.13 5.91 -0.89
N VAL A 142 -1.11 6.64 -1.43
CA VAL A 142 -2.23 7.17 -0.64
C VAL A 142 -3.52 6.55 -1.15
N VAL A 143 -4.20 5.82 -0.28
CA VAL A 143 -5.55 5.30 -0.55
C VAL A 143 -6.52 6.47 -0.41
N ILE A 144 -7.23 6.76 -1.49
CA ILE A 144 -8.20 7.85 -1.58
C ILE A 144 -9.62 7.35 -1.84
N GLY A 145 -9.79 6.04 -2.10
CA GLY A 145 -11.10 5.50 -2.41
C GLY A 145 -11.11 3.99 -2.53
N TYR A 146 -12.32 3.48 -2.72
CA TYR A 146 -12.60 2.09 -3.05
C TYR A 146 -13.93 1.96 -3.78
N ASP A 147 -14.14 0.82 -4.42
CA ASP A 147 -15.38 0.44 -5.10
C ASP A 147 -15.64 -1.05 -4.82
N LEU A 148 -16.67 -1.34 -4.02
CA LEU A 148 -16.99 -2.71 -3.60
C LEU A 148 -17.52 -3.55 -4.77
N ALA A 149 -18.23 -2.93 -5.73
CA ALA A 149 -18.81 -3.64 -6.86
C ALA A 149 -17.73 -4.15 -7.83
N SER A 150 -16.74 -3.30 -8.15
CA SER A 150 -15.60 -3.69 -8.99
C SER A 150 -14.48 -4.39 -8.20
N LYS A 151 -14.54 -4.38 -6.87
CA LYS A 151 -13.50 -4.90 -5.95
C LYS A 151 -12.14 -4.24 -6.18
N GLU A 152 -12.13 -2.92 -6.22
CA GLU A 152 -10.95 -2.11 -6.47
C GLU A 152 -10.71 -1.09 -5.36
N MET A 153 -9.44 -0.91 -4.99
CA MET A 153 -8.96 0.26 -4.27
C MET A 153 -8.63 1.37 -5.27
N ILE A 154 -8.80 2.63 -4.85
CA ILE A 154 -8.41 3.81 -5.62
C ILE A 154 -7.26 4.47 -4.89
N VAL A 155 -6.10 4.58 -5.55
CA VAL A 155 -4.87 5.04 -4.94
C VAL A 155 -4.18 6.13 -5.75
N HIS A 156 -3.55 7.08 -5.09
CA HIS A 156 -2.53 7.94 -5.69
C HIS A 156 -1.18 7.23 -5.55
N SER A 157 -0.56 6.84 -6.66
CA SER A 157 0.63 5.98 -6.64
C SER A 157 1.59 6.28 -7.78
N GLY A 158 2.82 6.65 -7.46
CA GLY A 158 3.85 6.95 -8.45
C GLY A 158 3.43 8.10 -9.37
N LEU A 159 3.34 7.83 -10.67
CA LEU A 159 2.91 8.81 -11.67
C LEU A 159 1.40 8.72 -11.98
N ASN A 160 0.65 7.89 -11.26
CA ASN A 160 -0.74 7.60 -11.56
C ASN A 160 -1.66 8.23 -10.53
N GLU A 161 -2.44 9.20 -10.98
CA GLU A 161 -3.54 9.78 -10.23
C GLU A 161 -4.73 8.84 -10.23
N ALA A 162 -5.37 8.64 -9.06
CA ALA A 162 -6.57 7.82 -8.89
C ALA A 162 -6.51 6.44 -9.58
N GLN A 163 -5.35 5.79 -9.50
CA GLN A 163 -5.13 4.45 -10.06
C GLN A 163 -6.08 3.45 -9.38
N ARG A 164 -6.78 2.66 -10.20
CA ARG A 164 -7.60 1.57 -9.72
C ARG A 164 -6.79 0.28 -9.61
N GLU A 165 -6.74 -0.27 -8.41
CA GLU A 165 -6.04 -1.52 -8.11
C GLU A 165 -7.04 -2.58 -7.63
N PRO A 166 -7.15 -3.74 -8.28
CA PRO A 166 -7.94 -4.85 -7.74
C PRO A 166 -7.53 -5.19 -6.31
N PHE A 167 -8.49 -5.48 -5.41
CA PHE A 167 -8.23 -5.82 -4.01
C PHE A 167 -7.13 -6.86 -3.84
N LYS A 168 -7.12 -7.87 -4.72
CA LYS A 168 -6.12 -8.93 -4.69
C LYS A 168 -4.70 -8.41 -4.97
N VAL A 169 -4.56 -7.42 -5.85
CA VAL A 169 -3.25 -6.80 -6.19
C VAL A 169 -2.81 -5.92 -5.04
N PHE A 170 -3.69 -5.02 -4.58
CA PHE A 170 -3.43 -4.15 -3.44
C PHE A 170 -3.02 -4.94 -2.19
N LEU A 171 -3.81 -5.94 -1.80
CA LEU A 171 -3.51 -6.78 -0.64
C LEU A 171 -2.16 -7.49 -0.77
N ARG A 172 -1.83 -7.99 -1.97
CA ARG A 172 -0.55 -8.68 -2.20
C ARG A 172 0.65 -7.78 -1.98
N THR A 173 0.63 -6.56 -2.51
CA THR A 173 1.73 -5.60 -2.38
C THR A 173 1.81 -5.04 -0.97
N TRP A 174 0.67 -4.78 -0.34
CA TRP A 174 0.58 -4.27 1.02
C TRP A 174 0.97 -5.33 2.06
N GLN A 175 0.53 -6.59 1.91
CA GLN A 175 0.93 -7.68 2.80
C GLN A 175 2.43 -7.97 2.79
N ARG A 176 3.07 -7.77 1.64
CA ARG A 176 4.53 -7.91 1.51
C ARG A 176 5.31 -6.82 2.23
N ALA A 177 4.67 -5.73 2.59
CA ALA A 177 5.28 -4.63 3.32
C ALA A 177 5.19 -4.79 4.86
N ASP A 178 4.80 -5.96 5.36
CA ASP A 178 4.67 -6.24 6.80
C ASP A 178 3.74 -5.24 7.51
N ARG A 179 2.55 -5.13 6.97
CA ARG A 179 1.47 -4.26 7.44
C ARG A 179 1.14 -4.38 8.92
#